data_ca7982b1dbb04dbf849c6357877e1dee
#
_entry.id   ca7982b1dbb04dbf849c6357877e1dee
#
_cell.length_a   1.000
_cell.length_b   1.000
_cell.length_c   1.000
_cell.angle_alpha   90.00
_cell.angle_beta   90.00
_cell.angle_gamma   90.00
#
_symmetry.space_group_name_H-M   'P 1'
#
loop_
_entity.id
_entity.type
_entity.pdbx_description
1 polymer ?
#
loop_
_entity_poly.entity_id
_entity_poly.type
_entity_poly.pdbx_seq_one_letter_code
_entity_poly.pdbx_strand_id
1 'polypeptide(L)'
;MKKSIFGLIVLFVSLTTYSPKLNNSISSTFNIKKVAIKNNSILNSDTIIKELDFLYTTNLFFLDIKNVEKKLRNFNFIESFSLKKIYPNTLIVIIAEKKPIAVLQDRKKKFYITNKGELINFK
;
A
#
# COMPACT_ATOMS: atom_id res chain seq x y z
N MET A 1 3.33 -5.06 -56.76
CA MET A 1 2.82 -5.60 -55.49
C MET A 1 3.91 -6.10 -54.53
N LYS A 2 4.90 -6.89 -54.97
CA LYS A 2 5.93 -7.42 -54.03
C LYS A 2 6.81 -6.35 -53.33
N LYS A 3 7.14 -5.24 -54.00
CA LYS A 3 7.97 -4.16 -53.41
C LYS A 3 7.24 -3.35 -52.32
N SER A 4 5.94 -3.19 -52.46
CA SER A 4 5.09 -2.47 -51.45
C SER A 4 4.95 -3.32 -50.19
N ILE A 5 4.79 -4.63 -50.27
CA ILE A 5 4.70 -5.55 -49.13
C ILE A 5 6.03 -5.58 -48.36
N PHE A 6 7.16 -5.57 -49.06
CA PHE A 6 8.48 -5.52 -48.43
C PHE A 6 8.68 -4.24 -47.62
N GLY A 7 8.25 -3.06 -48.12
CA GLY A 7 8.29 -1.80 -47.40
C GLY A 7 7.42 -1.82 -46.15
N LEU A 8 6.24 -2.45 -46.21
CA LEU A 8 5.33 -2.59 -45.10
C LEU A 8 5.91 -3.49 -43.98
N ILE A 9 6.60 -4.57 -44.35
CA ILE A 9 7.28 -5.46 -43.41
C ILE A 9 8.43 -4.73 -42.72
N VAL A 10 9.25 -3.97 -43.45
CA VAL A 10 10.36 -3.19 -42.88
C VAL A 10 9.84 -2.13 -41.91
N LEU A 11 8.74 -1.44 -42.25
CA LEU A 11 8.09 -0.46 -41.39
C LEU A 11 7.58 -1.14 -40.10
N PHE A 12 6.95 -2.31 -40.23
CA PHE A 12 6.43 -3.05 -39.07
C PHE A 12 7.56 -3.51 -38.13
N VAL A 13 8.65 -4.05 -38.70
CA VAL A 13 9.84 -4.44 -37.91
C VAL A 13 10.46 -3.23 -37.21
N SER A 14 10.58 -2.07 -37.90
CA SER A 14 11.10 -0.85 -37.31
C SER A 14 10.23 -0.35 -36.11
N LEU A 15 8.91 -0.45 -36.23
CA LEU A 15 8.00 -0.07 -35.14
C LEU A 15 8.08 -1.02 -33.93
N THR A 16 8.27 -2.33 -34.20
CA THR A 16 8.38 -3.33 -33.11
C THR A 16 9.75 -3.32 -32.44
N THR A 17 10.81 -2.88 -33.12
CA THR A 17 12.17 -2.84 -32.59
C THR A 17 12.45 -1.54 -31.80
N TYR A 18 11.55 -0.55 -31.90
CA TYR A 18 11.67 0.68 -31.11
C TYR A 18 11.29 0.41 -29.66
N SER A 19 12.26 0.09 -28.83
CA SER A 19 12.13 0.09 -27.39
C SER A 19 12.61 1.44 -26.84
N PRO A 20 11.72 2.39 -26.51
CA PRO A 20 12.14 3.61 -25.84
C PRO A 20 12.78 3.20 -24.52
N LYS A 21 14.05 3.54 -24.31
CA LYS A 21 14.65 3.51 -22.97
C LYS A 21 13.82 4.48 -22.12
N LEU A 22 12.81 3.96 -21.41
CA LEU A 22 12.09 4.71 -20.41
C LEU A 22 13.14 5.21 -19.44
N ASN A 23 13.47 6.48 -19.54
CA ASN A 23 14.45 7.12 -18.68
C ASN A 23 14.05 6.84 -17.24
N ASN A 24 15.00 6.40 -16.42
CA ASN A 24 14.83 6.15 -14.96
C ASN A 24 14.16 7.34 -14.25
N SER A 25 14.21 8.52 -14.86
CA SER A 25 13.54 9.75 -14.45
C SER A 25 12.01 9.65 -14.37
N ILE A 26 11.37 8.93 -15.32
CA ILE A 26 9.91 8.73 -15.30
C ILE A 26 9.54 7.76 -14.18
N SER A 27 10.31 6.68 -14.02
CA SER A 27 10.07 5.70 -12.97
C SER A 27 10.17 6.32 -11.57
N SER A 28 11.12 7.21 -11.33
CA SER A 28 11.32 7.87 -10.03
C SER A 28 10.19 8.85 -9.66
N THR A 29 9.48 9.39 -10.66
CA THR A 29 8.33 10.27 -10.42
C THR A 29 7.19 9.56 -9.68
N PHE A 30 7.05 8.26 -9.88
CA PHE A 30 6.02 7.44 -9.26
C PHE A 30 6.46 6.76 -7.96
N ASN A 31 7.66 7.03 -7.47
CA ASN A 31 8.06 6.57 -6.15
C ASN A 31 7.21 7.27 -5.08
N ILE A 32 6.75 6.51 -4.09
CA ILE A 32 5.91 7.05 -3.03
C ILE A 32 6.71 8.05 -2.21
N LYS A 33 6.25 9.30 -2.18
CA LYS A 33 6.83 10.40 -1.39
C LYS A 33 5.98 10.79 -0.20
N LYS A 34 4.68 10.44 -0.25
CA LYS A 34 3.73 10.77 0.81
C LYS A 34 2.87 9.56 1.13
N VAL A 35 2.86 9.19 2.40
CA VAL A 35 1.94 8.21 2.97
C VAL A 35 1.06 8.93 3.98
N ALA A 36 -0.26 8.78 3.87
CA ALA A 36 -1.22 9.38 4.78
C ALA A 36 -2.13 8.28 5.35
N ILE A 37 -2.27 8.27 6.66
CA ILE A 37 -3.20 7.37 7.37
C ILE A 37 -4.50 8.11 7.61
N LYS A 38 -5.64 7.45 7.39
CA LYS A 38 -6.96 8.00 7.64
C LYS A 38 -7.82 7.04 8.46
N ASN A 39 -8.77 7.63 9.19
CA ASN A 39 -9.72 6.95 10.07
C ASN A 39 -9.07 6.20 11.25
N ASN A 40 -7.84 6.56 11.62
CA ASN A 40 -7.24 6.12 12.86
C ASN A 40 -7.77 6.96 14.02
N SER A 41 -8.14 6.34 15.10
CA SER A 41 -8.67 6.94 16.32
C SER A 41 -7.90 6.47 17.55
N ILE A 42 -7.63 5.18 17.64
CA ILE A 42 -6.92 4.53 18.74
C ILE A 42 -5.42 4.44 18.43
N LEU A 43 -5.09 4.11 17.19
CA LEU A 43 -3.71 3.92 16.74
C LEU A 43 -3.09 5.26 16.34
N ASN A 44 -1.83 5.46 16.75
CA ASN A 44 -1.08 6.62 16.32
C ASN A 44 -0.61 6.47 14.87
N SER A 45 -0.90 7.48 14.03
CA SER A 45 -0.49 7.52 12.62
C SER A 45 1.01 7.33 12.44
N ASP A 46 1.82 7.97 13.29
CA ASP A 46 3.29 7.91 13.17
C ASP A 46 3.83 6.51 13.41
N THR A 47 3.21 5.75 14.31
CA THR A 47 3.57 4.37 14.57
C THR A 47 3.28 3.49 13.36
N ILE A 48 2.14 3.70 12.71
CA ILE A 48 1.76 2.96 11.50
C ILE A 48 2.69 3.32 10.33
N ILE A 49 2.99 4.62 10.16
CA ILE A 49 3.90 5.09 9.11
C ILE A 49 5.30 4.50 9.27
N LYS A 50 5.82 4.45 10.50
CA LYS A 50 7.11 3.82 10.78
C LYS A 50 7.15 2.34 10.37
N GLU A 51 6.08 1.59 10.63
CA GLU A 51 6.00 0.18 10.22
C GLU A 51 5.90 0.01 8.70
N LEU A 52 5.41 1.05 8.00
CA LEU A 52 5.27 1.12 6.56
C LEU A 52 6.41 1.89 5.86
N ASP A 53 7.55 2.09 6.53
CA ASP A 53 8.66 2.90 6.01
C ASP A 53 9.20 2.43 4.66
N PHE A 54 9.17 1.11 4.40
CA PHE A 54 9.55 0.52 3.13
C PHE A 54 8.77 1.11 1.92
N LEU A 55 7.61 1.72 2.15
CA LEU A 55 6.81 2.34 1.10
C LEU A 55 7.54 3.49 0.43
N TYR A 56 8.37 4.25 1.14
CA TYR A 56 9.11 5.38 0.58
C TYR A 56 10.19 4.98 -0.44
N THR A 57 10.56 3.71 -0.46
CA THR A 57 11.46 3.13 -1.46
C THR A 57 10.72 2.39 -2.58
N THR A 58 9.38 2.38 -2.52
CA THR A 58 8.53 1.61 -3.43
C THR A 58 7.90 2.51 -4.48
N ASN A 59 7.78 1.98 -5.70
CA ASN A 59 7.05 2.64 -6.77
C ASN A 59 5.54 2.35 -6.63
N LEU A 60 4.71 3.40 -6.80
CA LEU A 60 3.26 3.32 -6.61
C LEU A 60 2.57 2.33 -7.56
N PHE A 61 3.11 2.10 -8.78
CA PHE A 61 2.58 1.12 -9.72
C PHE A 61 2.83 -0.31 -9.26
N PHE A 62 4.03 -0.57 -8.73
CA PHE A 62 4.50 -1.90 -8.34
C PHE A 62 4.28 -2.19 -6.85
N LEU A 63 3.39 -1.43 -6.20
CA LEU A 63 3.09 -1.60 -4.79
C LEU A 63 2.57 -3.02 -4.51
N ASP A 64 3.29 -3.76 -3.67
CA ASP A 64 2.87 -5.05 -3.16
C ASP A 64 1.90 -4.89 -1.98
N ILE A 65 0.61 -5.10 -2.26
CA ILE A 65 -0.47 -4.98 -1.28
C ILE A 65 -0.31 -6.03 -0.17
N LYS A 66 0.18 -7.25 -0.50
CA LYS A 66 0.37 -8.32 0.49
C LYS A 66 1.40 -7.96 1.55
N ASN A 67 2.47 -7.25 1.15
CA ASN A 67 3.48 -6.79 2.09
C ASN A 67 2.91 -5.71 3.03
N VAL A 68 2.11 -4.78 2.51
CA VAL A 68 1.40 -3.79 3.33
C VAL A 68 0.46 -4.49 4.32
N GLU A 69 -0.33 -5.46 3.85
CA GLU A 69 -1.24 -6.24 4.69
C GLU A 69 -0.49 -6.95 5.81
N LYS A 70 0.61 -7.64 5.49
CA LYS A 70 1.43 -8.35 6.48
C LYS A 70 1.90 -7.42 7.60
N LYS A 71 2.31 -6.20 7.25
CA LYS A 71 2.74 -5.19 8.23
C LYS A 71 1.60 -4.65 9.07
N LEU A 72 0.46 -4.36 8.44
CA LEU A 72 -0.72 -3.84 9.14
C LEU A 72 -1.36 -4.88 10.07
N ARG A 73 -1.26 -6.18 9.77
CA ARG A 73 -1.71 -7.26 10.65
C ARG A 73 -0.96 -7.34 11.99
N ASN A 74 0.20 -6.72 12.13
CA ASN A 74 0.91 -6.61 13.41
C ASN A 74 0.16 -5.71 14.41
N PHE A 75 -0.76 -4.87 13.93
CA PHE A 75 -1.59 -4.03 14.76
C PHE A 75 -2.91 -4.73 15.09
N ASN A 76 -3.01 -5.27 16.31
CA ASN A 76 -4.19 -6.03 16.75
C ASN A 76 -5.51 -5.24 16.69
N PHE A 77 -5.43 -3.90 16.69
CA PHE A 77 -6.58 -3.01 16.61
C PHE A 77 -7.08 -2.75 15.19
N ILE A 78 -6.32 -3.12 14.16
CA ILE A 78 -6.79 -2.99 12.77
C ILE A 78 -7.74 -4.15 12.44
N GLU A 79 -8.97 -3.80 12.09
CA GLU A 79 -9.97 -4.75 11.60
C GLU A 79 -9.83 -4.99 10.10
N SER A 80 -9.74 -3.91 9.35
CA SER A 80 -9.54 -3.93 7.90
C SER A 80 -8.85 -2.65 7.42
N PHE A 81 -8.39 -2.65 6.20
CA PHE A 81 -7.79 -1.48 5.58
C PHE A 81 -8.13 -1.42 4.09
N SER A 82 -8.03 -0.24 3.51
CA SER A 82 -8.06 -0.04 2.07
C SER A 82 -6.96 0.94 1.65
N LEU A 83 -6.47 0.78 0.41
CA LEU A 83 -5.42 1.59 -0.15
C LEU A 83 -5.97 2.45 -1.29
N LYS A 84 -5.69 3.74 -1.24
CA LYS A 84 -6.03 4.68 -2.32
C LYS A 84 -4.75 5.29 -2.88
N LYS A 85 -4.43 4.97 -4.13
CA LYS A 85 -3.31 5.55 -4.86
C LYS A 85 -3.72 6.92 -5.40
N ILE A 86 -2.95 7.94 -5.09
CA ILE A 86 -3.09 9.29 -5.67
C ILE A 86 -1.80 9.59 -6.43
N TYR A 87 -1.90 9.53 -7.73
CA TYR A 87 -0.77 9.78 -8.61
C TYR A 87 -0.32 11.26 -8.54
N PRO A 88 0.98 11.54 -8.69
CA PRO A 88 2.01 10.54 -9.08
C PRO A 88 2.64 9.76 -7.91
N ASN A 89 2.58 10.23 -6.64
CA ASN A 89 3.49 9.75 -5.60
C ASN A 89 2.88 9.67 -4.20
N THR A 90 1.56 9.68 -4.07
CA THR A 90 0.88 9.66 -2.77
C THR A 90 0.08 8.38 -2.57
N LEU A 91 0.24 7.76 -1.41
CA LEU A 91 -0.55 6.62 -0.96
C LEU A 91 -1.36 7.00 0.28
N ILE A 92 -2.67 6.78 0.23
CA ILE A 92 -3.54 6.91 1.40
C ILE A 92 -3.89 5.51 1.88
N VAL A 93 -3.63 5.25 3.15
CA VAL A 93 -4.03 4.03 3.86
C VAL A 93 -5.23 4.41 4.74
N ILE A 94 -6.39 3.86 4.42
CA ILE A 94 -7.62 4.08 5.17
C ILE A 94 -7.82 2.85 6.04
N ILE A 95 -7.83 3.02 7.36
CA ILE A 95 -7.98 1.93 8.32
C ILE A 95 -9.39 1.91 8.90
N ALA A 96 -9.88 0.71 9.17
CA ALA A 96 -11.02 0.50 10.06
C ALA A 96 -10.49 -0.14 11.34
N GLU A 97 -10.64 0.55 12.46
CA GLU A 97 -10.21 0.05 13.76
C GLU A 97 -11.30 -0.77 14.43
N LYS A 98 -10.90 -1.81 15.16
CA LYS A 98 -11.78 -2.59 16.01
C LYS A 98 -12.31 -1.70 17.13
N LYS A 99 -13.61 -1.77 17.39
CA LYS A 99 -14.25 -0.98 18.44
C LYS A 99 -14.26 -1.76 19.76
N PRO A 100 -13.47 -1.36 20.77
CA PRO A 100 -13.56 -1.95 22.08
C PRO A 100 -14.88 -1.54 22.76
N ILE A 101 -15.61 -2.50 23.31
CA ILE A 101 -16.86 -2.29 24.04
C ILE A 101 -16.70 -2.48 25.55
N ALA A 102 -15.66 -3.21 25.97
CA ALA A 102 -15.40 -3.47 27.39
C ALA A 102 -13.90 -3.67 27.62
N VAL A 103 -13.49 -3.51 28.87
CA VAL A 103 -12.15 -3.85 29.35
C VAL A 103 -12.29 -4.99 30.35
N LEU A 104 -11.61 -6.09 30.08
CA LEU A 104 -11.47 -7.20 31.02
C LEU A 104 -10.14 -7.06 31.74
N GLN A 105 -10.18 -7.06 33.06
CA GLN A 105 -8.98 -7.11 33.88
C GLN A 105 -8.87 -8.47 34.54
N ASP A 106 -7.81 -9.20 34.19
CA ASP A 106 -7.46 -10.46 34.86
C ASP A 106 -6.12 -10.27 35.58
N ARG A 107 -6.19 -10.24 36.93
CA ARG A 107 -5.04 -10.01 37.81
C ARG A 107 -4.22 -8.76 37.41
N LYS A 108 -3.08 -8.97 36.73
CA LYS A 108 -2.17 -7.89 36.28
C LYS A 108 -2.29 -7.56 34.80
N LYS A 109 -3.18 -8.26 34.06
CA LYS A 109 -3.34 -8.06 32.62
C LYS A 109 -4.67 -7.41 32.30
N LYS A 110 -4.65 -6.46 31.39
CA LYS A 110 -5.84 -5.82 30.86
C LYS A 110 -6.01 -6.21 29.40
N PHE A 111 -7.25 -6.50 29.02
CA PHE A 111 -7.63 -6.86 27.66
C PHE A 111 -8.81 -5.97 27.23
N TYR A 112 -8.81 -5.56 26.00
CA TYR A 112 -10.00 -5.00 25.38
C TYR A 112 -10.85 -6.12 24.80
N ILE A 113 -12.16 -6.05 25.02
CA ILE A 113 -13.14 -6.90 24.34
C ILE A 113 -13.76 -6.09 23.22
N THR A 114 -13.73 -6.60 21.98
CA THR A 114 -14.38 -5.97 20.84
C THR A 114 -15.85 -6.35 20.78
N ASN A 115 -16.62 -5.63 19.95
CA ASN A 115 -18.01 -5.95 19.64
C ASN A 115 -18.21 -7.33 19.00
N LYS A 116 -17.13 -7.95 18.53
CA LYS A 116 -17.11 -9.32 17.99
C LYS A 116 -16.70 -10.38 19.02
N GLY A 117 -16.46 -9.97 20.27
CA GLY A 117 -16.00 -10.86 21.34
C GLY A 117 -14.52 -11.22 21.29
N GLU A 118 -13.72 -10.53 20.47
CA GLU A 118 -12.28 -10.76 20.40
C GLU A 118 -11.56 -10.06 21.55
N LEU A 119 -10.57 -10.75 22.14
CA LEU A 119 -9.70 -10.19 23.17
C LEU A 119 -8.45 -9.58 22.53
N ILE A 120 -8.21 -8.29 22.78
CA ILE A 120 -7.04 -7.56 22.34
C ILE A 120 -6.21 -7.18 23.56
N ASN A 121 -4.92 -7.52 23.55
CA ASN A 121 -4.01 -7.13 24.63
C ASN A 121 -3.91 -5.61 24.72
N PHE A 122 -4.05 -5.12 25.95
CA PHE A 122 -3.72 -3.74 26.28
C PHE A 122 -2.20 -3.60 26.34
N LYS A 123 -1.61 -2.91 25.37
CA LYS A 123 -0.20 -2.50 25.42
C LYS A 123 -0.07 -1.08 25.92
#